data_782575570e1aadc0d7ea8bfe6c59be4e
#
_entry.id   782575570e1aadc0d7ea8bfe6c59be4e
#
_cell.length_a   1.000
_cell.length_b   1.000
_cell.length_c   1.000
_cell.angle_alpha   90.00
_cell.angle_beta   90.00
_cell.angle_gamma   90.00
#
_symmetry.space_group_name_H-M   'P 1'
#
loop_
_entity.id
_entity.type
_entity.pdbx_description
1 polymer ?
#
loop_
_entity_poly.entity_id
_entity_poly.type
_entity_poly.pdbx_seq_one_letter_code
_entity_poly.pdbx_strand_id
1 'polypeptide(L)'
;MKIIVLGAGVVGTTSAWYLSKAGHEVTVVDRQPGAGLETSFANGGQISASHAVPWANPGAPLKILRWLGKEDAPLLFRLHADWQQIRWGLQFLRECMPGRTRENIRTLVTLGVYSRGELQKLRAETNIQYDHLERGILHFFTDPAEFEHGVKASQVMTQFGLKVDALTVKQCLELEPALAPAASKLAGGTYTASDESGDAKLFTERLAALTQARGATFRYNTQVIDLARTNDRITGVMVRDSNGATAELKADTYVVSLGSYSPLLLNPLGVKILVYPAKGYSVTFPIRPGRLAPNVSL
;
A
#
# COMPACT_ATOMS: atom_id res chain seq x y z
N MET A 1 21.96 -2.00 18.57
CA MET A 1 21.00 -1.02 19.13
C MET A 1 19.68 -1.73 19.41
N LYS A 2 18.96 -1.27 20.43
CA LYS A 2 17.58 -1.69 20.70
C LYS A 2 16.63 -0.83 19.88
N ILE A 3 15.75 -1.46 19.11
CA ILE A 3 14.80 -0.76 18.23
C ILE A 3 13.38 -1.29 18.49
N ILE A 4 12.44 -0.36 18.68
CA ILE A 4 11.02 -0.72 18.77
C ILE A 4 10.32 -0.27 17.49
N VAL A 5 9.65 -1.22 16.82
CA VAL A 5 8.81 -0.98 15.63
C VAL A 5 7.35 -0.98 16.07
N LEU A 6 6.66 0.11 15.80
CA LEU A 6 5.25 0.31 16.17
C LEU A 6 4.36 -0.04 14.97
N GLY A 7 3.67 -1.17 15.05
CA GLY A 7 2.82 -1.76 14.01
C GLY A 7 3.46 -2.98 13.34
N ALA A 8 2.72 -4.09 13.28
CA ALA A 8 3.10 -5.34 12.61
C ALA A 8 2.39 -5.54 11.26
N GLY A 9 2.03 -4.44 10.58
CA GLY A 9 1.64 -4.48 9.17
C GLY A 9 2.83 -4.77 8.26
N VAL A 10 2.61 -4.86 6.95
CA VAL A 10 3.66 -5.18 5.95
C VAL A 10 4.88 -4.26 6.09
N VAL A 11 4.69 -2.95 6.30
CA VAL A 11 5.78 -1.99 6.43
C VAL A 11 6.59 -2.23 7.71
N GLY A 12 5.91 -2.40 8.85
CA GLY A 12 6.59 -2.64 10.13
C GLY A 12 7.32 -3.98 10.18
N THR A 13 6.69 -5.03 9.68
CA THR A 13 7.31 -6.37 9.63
C THR A 13 8.52 -6.39 8.70
N THR A 14 8.43 -5.75 7.52
CA THR A 14 9.56 -5.63 6.59
C THR A 14 10.69 -4.81 7.21
N SER A 15 10.38 -3.70 7.88
CA SER A 15 11.37 -2.91 8.63
C SER A 15 12.06 -3.74 9.70
N ALA A 16 11.28 -4.50 10.48
CA ALA A 16 11.81 -5.38 11.51
C ALA A 16 12.74 -6.48 10.94
N TRP A 17 12.39 -7.06 9.79
CA TRP A 17 13.24 -8.01 9.08
C TRP A 17 14.61 -7.42 8.74
N TYR A 18 14.63 -6.28 8.06
CA TYR A 18 15.90 -5.68 7.65
C TYR A 18 16.72 -5.17 8.84
N LEU A 19 16.09 -4.62 9.87
CA LEU A 19 16.76 -4.20 11.10
C LEU A 19 17.36 -5.39 11.87
N SER A 20 16.62 -6.49 12.00
CA SER A 20 17.12 -7.72 12.58
C SER A 20 18.27 -8.32 11.77
N LYS A 21 18.17 -8.28 10.41
CA LYS A 21 19.23 -8.71 9.51
C LYS A 21 20.50 -7.87 9.67
N ALA A 22 20.35 -6.58 9.98
CA ALA A 22 21.46 -5.66 10.28
C ALA A 22 22.06 -5.85 11.68
N GLY A 23 21.59 -6.83 12.47
CA GLY A 23 22.13 -7.17 13.78
C GLY A 23 21.58 -6.32 14.93
N HIS A 24 20.43 -5.66 14.75
CA HIS A 24 19.78 -4.92 15.83
C HIS A 24 18.87 -5.84 16.67
N GLU A 25 18.74 -5.52 17.96
CA GLU A 25 17.74 -6.10 18.86
C GLU A 25 16.38 -5.43 18.56
N VAL A 26 15.45 -6.16 17.94
CA VAL A 26 14.19 -5.60 17.44
C VAL A 26 13.00 -6.13 18.24
N THR A 27 12.15 -5.20 18.69
CA THR A 27 10.84 -5.52 19.26
C THR A 27 9.76 -4.87 18.40
N VAL A 28 8.79 -5.64 17.92
CA VAL A 28 7.61 -5.16 17.22
C VAL A 28 6.42 -5.15 18.16
N VAL A 29 5.63 -4.08 18.15
CA VAL A 29 4.44 -3.93 19.00
C VAL A 29 3.22 -3.73 18.13
N ASP A 30 2.18 -4.54 18.31
CA ASP A 30 0.91 -4.41 17.60
C ASP A 30 -0.28 -4.71 18.51
N ARG A 31 -1.38 -3.98 18.30
CA ARG A 31 -2.63 -4.17 19.04
C ARG A 31 -3.39 -5.42 18.63
N GLN A 32 -3.14 -5.94 17.44
CA GLN A 32 -3.79 -7.14 16.90
C GLN A 32 -3.13 -8.42 17.46
N PRO A 33 -3.83 -9.55 17.43
CA PRO A 33 -3.28 -10.84 17.91
C PRO A 33 -2.25 -11.46 16.97
N GLY A 34 -1.92 -10.83 15.84
CA GLY A 34 -0.95 -11.32 14.85
C GLY A 34 -0.53 -10.22 13.88
N ALA A 35 0.46 -10.54 13.06
CA ALA A 35 0.94 -9.64 12.01
C ALA A 35 -0.03 -9.58 10.83
N GLY A 36 -0.10 -8.43 10.15
CA GLY A 36 -0.83 -8.26 8.90
C GLY A 36 -2.35 -8.23 9.03
N LEU A 37 -2.92 -7.94 10.18
CA LEU A 37 -4.37 -8.04 10.45
C LEU A 37 -5.17 -6.75 10.25
N GLU A 38 -4.54 -5.69 9.71
CA GLU A 38 -5.24 -4.44 9.35
C GLU A 38 -5.22 -4.22 7.83
N THR A 39 -4.73 -3.09 7.33
CA THR A 39 -4.68 -2.81 5.88
C THR A 39 -3.94 -3.89 5.08
N SER A 40 -2.95 -4.54 5.67
CA SER A 40 -2.23 -5.66 5.04
C SER A 40 -3.09 -6.93 4.89
N PHE A 41 -4.18 -7.06 5.65
CA PHE A 41 -5.17 -8.14 5.51
C PHE A 41 -6.09 -7.92 4.31
N ALA A 42 -6.58 -6.69 4.13
CA ALA A 42 -7.62 -6.37 3.16
C ALA A 42 -7.09 -5.39 2.12
N ASN A 43 -6.57 -5.93 1.00
CA ASN A 43 -6.02 -5.18 -0.12
C ASN A 43 -6.11 -6.00 -1.41
N GLY A 44 -5.73 -5.41 -2.55
CA GLY A 44 -5.76 -6.07 -3.86
C GLY A 44 -4.57 -7.00 -4.12
N GLY A 45 -3.59 -7.09 -3.23
CA GLY A 45 -2.41 -7.95 -3.38
C GLY A 45 -1.54 -7.64 -4.59
N GLN A 46 -1.66 -6.46 -5.18
CA GLN A 46 -0.89 -6.05 -6.34
C GLN A 46 0.48 -5.49 -5.94
N ILE A 47 1.52 -5.94 -6.64
CA ILE A 47 2.88 -5.44 -6.55
C ILE A 47 3.13 -4.69 -7.86
N SER A 48 2.52 -3.51 -7.97
CA SER A 48 2.34 -2.78 -9.20
C SER A 48 3.16 -1.48 -9.20
N ALA A 49 4.32 -1.50 -9.83
CA ALA A 49 5.05 -0.28 -10.16
C ALA A 49 4.34 0.53 -11.25
N SER A 50 3.46 -0.09 -12.04
CA SER A 50 2.66 0.58 -13.08
C SER A 50 1.46 1.33 -12.54
N HIS A 51 1.02 1.08 -11.32
CA HIS A 51 -0.05 1.84 -10.67
C HIS A 51 0.49 3.14 -10.03
N ALA A 52 1.42 3.79 -10.72
CA ALA A 52 2.14 4.97 -10.24
C ALA A 52 1.47 6.32 -10.60
N VAL A 53 0.31 6.30 -11.26
CA VAL A 53 -0.45 7.53 -11.48
C VAL A 53 -1.09 7.96 -10.16
N PRO A 54 -0.69 9.11 -9.59
CA PRO A 54 -1.25 9.56 -8.33
C PRO A 54 -2.74 9.91 -8.49
N TRP A 55 -3.53 9.70 -7.44
CA TRP A 55 -4.92 10.17 -7.40
C TRP A 55 -4.99 11.68 -7.57
N ALA A 56 -4.02 12.42 -7.03
CA ALA A 56 -3.85 13.84 -7.24
C ALA A 56 -3.26 14.08 -8.66
N ASN A 57 -4.12 14.24 -9.65
CA ASN A 57 -3.78 14.54 -11.02
C ASN A 57 -4.67 15.66 -11.58
N PRO A 58 -4.34 16.28 -12.71
CA PRO A 58 -5.08 17.44 -13.25
C PRO A 58 -6.58 17.20 -13.50
N GLY A 59 -6.98 15.96 -13.76
CA GLY A 59 -8.40 15.59 -13.94
C GLY A 59 -9.16 15.36 -12.64
N ALA A 60 -8.47 15.14 -11.52
CA ALA A 60 -9.09 14.75 -10.27
C ALA A 60 -10.04 15.80 -9.66
N PRO A 61 -9.73 17.12 -9.66
CA PRO A 61 -10.65 18.11 -9.09
C PRO A 61 -12.02 18.13 -9.76
N LEU A 62 -12.07 18.01 -11.08
CA LEU A 62 -13.32 17.98 -11.83
C LEU A 62 -14.11 16.68 -11.58
N LYS A 63 -13.41 15.55 -11.45
CA LYS A 63 -14.02 14.25 -11.11
C LYS A 63 -14.62 14.30 -9.70
N ILE A 64 -13.89 14.85 -8.72
CA ILE A 64 -14.37 15.00 -7.33
C ILE A 64 -15.63 15.86 -7.29
N LEU A 65 -15.67 16.99 -8.00
CA LEU A 65 -16.87 17.84 -8.07
C LEU A 65 -18.07 17.10 -8.65
N ARG A 66 -17.87 16.23 -9.65
CA ARG A 66 -18.94 15.41 -10.24
C ARG A 66 -19.44 14.31 -9.31
N TRP A 67 -18.61 13.83 -8.41
CA TRP A 67 -18.92 12.76 -7.47
C TRP A 67 -19.45 13.27 -6.13
N LEU A 68 -19.23 14.53 -5.82
CA LEU A 68 -19.64 15.12 -4.56
C LEU A 68 -21.17 15.01 -4.38
N GLY A 69 -21.59 14.38 -3.27
CA GLY A 69 -23.00 14.15 -2.96
C GLY A 69 -23.65 12.94 -3.63
N LYS A 70 -22.90 12.15 -4.42
CA LYS A 70 -23.40 10.91 -5.03
C LYS A 70 -22.96 9.71 -4.19
N GLU A 71 -23.91 8.92 -3.69
CA GLU A 71 -23.62 7.74 -2.88
C GLU A 71 -23.10 6.53 -3.69
N ASP A 72 -23.39 6.50 -5.00
CA ASP A 72 -22.96 5.49 -5.95
C ASP A 72 -21.62 5.81 -6.64
N ALA A 73 -20.96 6.90 -6.23
CA ALA A 73 -19.67 7.30 -6.80
C ALA A 73 -18.56 6.31 -6.44
N PRO A 74 -17.58 6.08 -7.34
CA PRO A 74 -16.43 5.20 -7.08
C PRO A 74 -15.63 5.61 -5.83
N LEU A 75 -15.62 6.89 -5.50
CA LEU A 75 -15.04 7.44 -4.28
C LEU A 75 -16.07 8.31 -3.58
N LEU A 76 -16.54 7.85 -2.43
CA LEU A 76 -17.44 8.62 -1.58
C LEU A 76 -16.63 9.57 -0.70
N PHE A 77 -16.70 10.85 -0.98
CA PHE A 77 -16.06 11.89 -0.19
C PHE A 77 -17.08 12.64 0.66
N ARG A 78 -17.06 12.38 1.96
CA ARG A 78 -17.93 13.08 2.93
C ARG A 78 -17.16 14.21 3.58
N LEU A 79 -17.68 15.43 3.43
CA LEU A 79 -17.12 16.60 4.09
C LEU A 79 -17.45 16.56 5.58
N HIS A 80 -16.43 16.65 6.40
CA HIS A 80 -16.53 16.81 7.83
C HIS A 80 -15.92 18.16 8.24
N ALA A 81 -16.40 18.73 9.34
CA ALA A 81 -15.80 19.92 9.96
C ALA A 81 -14.50 19.52 10.70
N ASP A 82 -13.55 18.99 9.93
CA ASP A 82 -12.26 18.51 10.40
C ASP A 82 -11.14 19.29 9.72
N TRP A 83 -10.36 19.99 10.53
CA TRP A 83 -9.23 20.77 10.03
C TRP A 83 -8.18 19.91 9.30
N GLN A 84 -7.99 18.67 9.72
CA GLN A 84 -7.07 17.76 9.05
C GLN A 84 -7.54 17.41 7.65
N GLN A 85 -8.86 17.19 7.46
CA GLN A 85 -9.44 16.94 6.15
C GLN A 85 -9.28 18.16 5.23
N ILE A 86 -9.55 19.36 5.73
CA ILE A 86 -9.40 20.60 4.96
C ILE A 86 -7.96 20.79 4.51
N ARG A 87 -7.01 20.65 5.43
CA ARG A 87 -5.58 20.80 5.14
C ARG A 87 -5.11 19.75 4.13
N TRP A 88 -5.52 18.49 4.31
CA TRP A 88 -5.22 17.42 3.38
C TRP A 88 -5.79 17.73 1.99
N GLY A 89 -7.05 18.18 1.90
CA GLY A 89 -7.71 18.55 0.66
C GLY A 89 -6.99 19.68 -0.08
N LEU A 90 -6.57 20.74 0.62
CA LEU A 90 -5.79 21.83 0.02
C LEU A 90 -4.45 21.33 -0.53
N GLN A 91 -3.76 20.48 0.19
CA GLN A 91 -2.52 19.88 -0.29
C GLN A 91 -2.77 18.94 -1.48
N PHE A 92 -3.83 18.15 -1.45
CA PHE A 92 -4.25 17.31 -2.56
C PHE A 92 -4.47 18.13 -3.84
N LEU A 93 -5.19 19.26 -3.76
CA LEU A 93 -5.41 20.15 -4.89
C LEU A 93 -4.10 20.74 -5.44
N ARG A 94 -3.15 21.08 -4.57
CA ARG A 94 -1.82 21.52 -4.98
C ARG A 94 -1.07 20.44 -5.76
N GLU A 95 -1.15 19.21 -5.33
CA GLU A 95 -0.50 18.07 -6.00
C GLU A 95 -1.17 17.69 -7.33
N CYS A 96 -2.40 18.19 -7.61
CA CYS A 96 -3.06 18.01 -8.90
C CYS A 96 -2.44 18.84 -10.05
N MET A 97 -1.52 19.77 -9.77
CA MET A 97 -0.86 20.55 -10.82
C MET A 97 0.00 19.67 -11.74
N PRO A 98 0.03 19.90 -13.07
CA PRO A 98 0.70 19.01 -14.03
C PRO A 98 2.17 18.72 -13.70
N GLY A 99 2.94 19.75 -13.33
CA GLY A 99 4.35 19.59 -12.95
C GLY A 99 4.55 18.73 -11.72
N ARG A 100 3.68 18.89 -10.71
CA ARG A 100 3.67 18.09 -9.49
C ARG A 100 3.29 16.64 -9.78
N THR A 101 2.24 16.43 -10.58
CA THR A 101 1.80 15.09 -10.97
C THR A 101 2.93 14.33 -11.66
N ARG A 102 3.67 14.95 -12.59
CA ARG A 102 4.80 14.31 -13.29
C ARG A 102 5.92 13.92 -12.30
N GLU A 103 6.27 14.80 -11.37
CA GLU A 103 7.29 14.53 -10.35
C GLU A 103 6.84 13.41 -9.40
N ASN A 104 5.57 13.40 -9.02
CA ASN A 104 4.99 12.34 -8.21
C ASN A 104 5.00 10.99 -8.94
N ILE A 105 4.67 10.94 -10.24
CA ILE A 105 4.80 9.73 -11.06
C ILE A 105 6.26 9.25 -11.05
N ARG A 106 7.23 10.13 -11.28
CA ARG A 106 8.65 9.78 -11.24
C ARG A 106 9.03 9.13 -9.92
N THR A 107 8.66 9.77 -8.82
CA THR A 107 8.97 9.27 -7.47
C THR A 107 8.33 7.91 -7.21
N LEU A 108 7.05 7.75 -7.54
CA LEU A 108 6.30 6.51 -7.34
C LEU A 108 6.83 5.36 -8.20
N VAL A 109 7.14 5.61 -9.48
CA VAL A 109 7.75 4.59 -10.36
C VAL A 109 9.10 4.17 -9.82
N THR A 110 9.97 5.13 -9.50
CA THR A 110 11.32 4.83 -8.99
C THR A 110 11.24 4.00 -7.70
N LEU A 111 10.40 4.41 -6.75
CA LEU A 111 10.21 3.68 -5.50
C LEU A 111 9.57 2.31 -5.74
N GLY A 112 8.57 2.22 -6.63
CA GLY A 112 7.88 0.96 -6.94
C GLY A 112 8.79 -0.07 -7.58
N VAL A 113 9.61 0.34 -8.57
CA VAL A 113 10.60 -0.53 -9.23
C VAL A 113 11.65 -1.00 -8.23
N TYR A 114 12.17 -0.10 -7.40
CA TYR A 114 13.13 -0.44 -6.35
C TYR A 114 12.51 -1.43 -5.34
N SER A 115 11.31 -1.14 -4.83
CA SER A 115 10.60 -1.97 -3.85
C SER A 115 10.32 -3.38 -4.39
N ARG A 116 9.88 -3.49 -5.66
CA ARG A 116 9.68 -4.78 -6.32
C ARG A 116 10.98 -5.57 -6.40
N GLY A 117 12.08 -4.92 -6.80
CA GLY A 117 13.40 -5.56 -6.84
C GLY A 117 13.86 -6.08 -5.47
N GLU A 118 13.63 -5.32 -4.40
CA GLU A 118 13.96 -5.74 -3.04
C GLU A 118 13.06 -6.90 -2.57
N LEU A 119 11.77 -6.89 -2.93
CA LEU A 119 10.86 -7.99 -2.65
C LEU A 119 11.31 -9.29 -3.35
N GLN A 120 11.74 -9.22 -4.62
CA GLN A 120 12.27 -10.35 -5.36
C GLN A 120 13.54 -10.93 -4.71
N LYS A 121 14.46 -10.05 -4.27
CA LYS A 121 15.66 -10.47 -3.52
C LYS A 121 15.29 -11.15 -2.20
N LEU A 122 14.37 -10.56 -1.43
CA LEU A 122 13.89 -11.13 -0.18
C LEU A 122 13.25 -12.51 -0.41
N ARG A 123 12.42 -12.64 -1.43
CA ARG A 123 11.80 -13.92 -1.83
C ARG A 123 12.85 -14.97 -2.18
N ALA A 124 13.85 -14.61 -2.98
CA ALA A 124 14.94 -15.51 -3.35
C ALA A 124 15.80 -15.92 -2.13
N GLU A 125 16.05 -15.00 -1.20
CA GLU A 125 16.82 -15.25 0.01
C GLU A 125 16.09 -16.17 1.01
N THR A 126 14.77 -15.96 1.17
CA THR A 126 14.00 -16.59 2.23
C THR A 126 13.15 -17.77 1.76
N ASN A 127 12.97 -17.93 0.46
CA ASN A 127 12.00 -18.84 -0.16
C ASN A 127 10.57 -18.68 0.40
N ILE A 128 10.21 -17.47 0.83
CA ILE A 128 8.90 -17.16 1.41
C ILE A 128 7.78 -17.39 0.39
N GLN A 129 6.77 -18.15 0.77
CA GLN A 129 5.62 -18.44 -0.08
C GLN A 129 4.44 -17.56 0.35
N TYR A 130 3.79 -16.85 -0.57
CA TYR A 130 2.65 -15.97 -0.31
C TYR A 130 1.70 -15.88 -1.52
N ASP A 131 1.53 -17.00 -2.20
CA ASP A 131 0.66 -17.13 -3.38
C ASP A 131 1.01 -16.11 -4.49
N HIS A 132 2.31 -15.80 -4.62
CA HIS A 132 2.77 -14.83 -5.60
C HIS A 132 2.65 -15.35 -7.03
N LEU A 133 2.29 -14.43 -7.93
CA LEU A 133 2.21 -14.65 -9.36
C LEU A 133 3.01 -13.58 -10.10
N GLU A 134 3.92 -14.04 -10.98
CA GLU A 134 4.75 -13.20 -11.86
C GLU A 134 4.13 -13.18 -13.27
N ARG A 135 2.86 -12.80 -13.36
CA ARG A 135 2.09 -12.83 -14.62
C ARG A 135 1.73 -11.44 -15.13
N GLY A 136 2.35 -10.41 -14.56
CA GLY A 136 2.03 -9.04 -14.89
C GLY A 136 0.67 -8.57 -14.33
N ILE A 137 0.35 -7.31 -14.65
CA ILE A 137 -0.93 -6.69 -14.31
C ILE A 137 -1.50 -6.06 -15.58
N LEU A 138 -2.78 -6.31 -15.85
CA LEU A 138 -3.53 -5.75 -16.95
C LEU A 138 -4.54 -4.72 -16.43
N HIS A 139 -4.35 -3.45 -16.75
CA HIS A 139 -5.38 -2.42 -16.56
C HIS A 139 -6.22 -2.32 -17.82
N PHE A 140 -7.49 -2.68 -17.75
CA PHE A 140 -8.41 -2.54 -18.87
C PHE A 140 -9.30 -1.31 -18.72
N PHE A 141 -9.75 -0.77 -19.85
CA PHE A 141 -10.56 0.43 -19.91
C PHE A 141 -11.85 0.16 -20.69
N THR A 142 -12.95 0.76 -20.24
CA THR A 142 -14.25 0.70 -20.90
C THR A 142 -14.61 2.02 -21.59
N ASP A 143 -13.89 3.10 -21.29
CA ASP A 143 -14.03 4.43 -21.89
C ASP A 143 -12.81 4.73 -22.77
N PRO A 144 -12.99 5.09 -24.06
CA PRO A 144 -11.88 5.41 -24.97
C PRO A 144 -11.01 6.58 -24.49
N ALA A 145 -11.59 7.60 -23.88
CA ALA A 145 -10.83 8.75 -23.39
C ALA A 145 -9.97 8.38 -22.19
N GLU A 146 -10.49 7.54 -21.29
CA GLU A 146 -9.70 6.99 -20.15
C GLU A 146 -8.57 6.08 -20.66
N PHE A 147 -8.81 5.28 -21.71
CA PHE A 147 -7.77 4.48 -22.36
C PHE A 147 -6.65 5.36 -22.91
N GLU A 148 -6.97 6.40 -23.66
CA GLU A 148 -5.98 7.36 -24.17
C GLU A 148 -5.18 8.02 -23.05
N HIS A 149 -5.85 8.38 -21.95
CA HIS A 149 -5.18 8.94 -20.77
C HIS A 149 -4.24 7.90 -20.13
N GLY A 150 -4.66 6.64 -20.02
CA GLY A 150 -3.83 5.53 -19.53
C GLY A 150 -2.58 5.33 -20.40
N VAL A 151 -2.74 5.37 -21.73
CA VAL A 151 -1.61 5.26 -22.67
C VAL A 151 -0.64 6.43 -22.53
N LYS A 152 -1.13 7.67 -22.40
CA LYS A 152 -0.27 8.85 -22.18
C LYS A 152 0.49 8.74 -20.84
N ALA A 153 -0.18 8.28 -19.79
CA ALA A 153 0.46 8.07 -18.50
C ALA A 153 1.54 6.98 -18.57
N SER A 154 1.30 5.87 -19.28
CA SER A 154 2.29 4.80 -19.46
C SER A 154 3.53 5.26 -20.23
N GLN A 155 3.39 6.17 -21.19
CA GLN A 155 4.54 6.79 -21.85
C GLN A 155 5.41 7.60 -20.89
N VAL A 156 4.79 8.29 -19.92
CA VAL A 156 5.55 8.98 -18.86
C VAL A 156 6.27 7.99 -17.96
N MET A 157 5.63 6.89 -17.57
CA MET A 157 6.27 5.84 -16.75
C MET A 157 7.45 5.19 -17.47
N THR A 158 7.35 5.00 -18.79
CA THR A 158 8.42 4.45 -19.62
C THR A 158 9.66 5.34 -19.60
N GLN A 159 9.52 6.66 -19.53
CA GLN A 159 10.65 7.60 -19.37
C GLN A 159 11.40 7.38 -18.05
N PHE A 160 10.75 6.78 -17.07
CA PHE A 160 11.34 6.47 -15.76
C PHE A 160 11.71 4.98 -15.58
N GLY A 161 11.81 4.25 -16.71
CA GLY A 161 12.34 2.88 -16.74
C GLY A 161 11.33 1.77 -16.53
N LEU A 162 10.01 2.07 -16.54
CA LEU A 162 8.96 1.06 -16.44
C LEU A 162 8.33 0.80 -17.81
N LYS A 163 8.56 -0.38 -18.38
CA LYS A 163 7.91 -0.78 -19.63
C LYS A 163 6.43 -1.09 -19.40
N VAL A 164 5.56 -0.35 -20.09
CA VAL A 164 4.11 -0.55 -20.07
C VAL A 164 3.64 -0.62 -21.53
N ASP A 165 2.99 -1.72 -21.90
CA ASP A 165 2.53 -1.97 -23.26
C ASP A 165 1.04 -1.58 -23.39
N ALA A 166 0.70 -0.78 -24.40
CA ALA A 166 -0.69 -0.51 -24.76
C ALA A 166 -1.24 -1.68 -25.59
N LEU A 167 -2.39 -2.22 -25.20
CA LEU A 167 -3.00 -3.39 -25.80
C LEU A 167 -4.36 -3.05 -26.44
N THR A 168 -4.60 -3.60 -27.63
CA THR A 168 -5.92 -3.64 -28.23
C THR A 168 -6.85 -4.57 -27.45
N VAL A 169 -8.16 -4.45 -27.67
CA VAL A 169 -9.15 -5.34 -27.05
C VAL A 169 -8.82 -6.83 -27.36
N LYS A 170 -8.46 -7.14 -28.61
CA LYS A 170 -8.08 -8.50 -29.00
C LYS A 170 -6.91 -9.03 -28.17
N GLN A 171 -5.85 -8.24 -28.01
CA GLN A 171 -4.69 -8.61 -27.20
C GLN A 171 -5.03 -8.73 -25.70
N CYS A 172 -5.93 -7.90 -25.18
CA CYS A 172 -6.42 -8.06 -23.80
C CYS A 172 -7.12 -9.41 -23.61
N LEU A 173 -7.95 -9.84 -24.57
CA LEU A 173 -8.66 -11.12 -24.52
C LEU A 173 -7.74 -12.33 -24.71
N GLU A 174 -6.68 -12.20 -25.51
CA GLU A 174 -5.64 -13.21 -25.64
C GLU A 174 -4.85 -13.40 -24.34
N LEU A 175 -4.56 -12.30 -23.65
CA LEU A 175 -3.86 -12.32 -22.36
C LEU A 175 -4.77 -12.81 -21.22
N GLU A 176 -6.02 -12.34 -21.21
CA GLU A 176 -7.00 -12.63 -20.15
C GLU A 176 -8.36 -13.04 -20.76
N PRO A 177 -8.55 -14.35 -21.05
CA PRO A 177 -9.80 -14.84 -21.63
C PRO A 177 -11.04 -14.63 -20.76
N ALA A 178 -10.88 -14.45 -19.43
CA ALA A 178 -12.01 -14.18 -18.53
C ALA A 178 -12.72 -12.85 -18.84
N LEU A 179 -12.09 -11.93 -19.59
CA LEU A 179 -12.69 -10.69 -20.06
C LEU A 179 -13.63 -10.88 -21.28
N ALA A 180 -13.67 -12.06 -21.93
CA ALA A 180 -14.47 -12.29 -23.12
C ALA A 180 -15.96 -11.91 -22.99
N PRO A 181 -16.66 -12.18 -21.87
CA PRO A 181 -18.05 -11.74 -21.70
C PRO A 181 -18.25 -10.21 -21.73
N ALA A 182 -17.19 -9.45 -21.45
CA ALA A 182 -17.21 -7.98 -21.43
C ALA A 182 -16.57 -7.35 -22.69
N ALA A 183 -16.17 -8.14 -23.68
CA ALA A 183 -15.40 -7.70 -24.85
C ALA A 183 -15.99 -6.47 -25.57
N SER A 184 -17.32 -6.43 -25.75
CA SER A 184 -18.02 -5.30 -26.41
C SER A 184 -18.00 -4.00 -25.61
N LYS A 185 -17.62 -4.04 -24.34
CA LYS A 185 -17.52 -2.87 -23.46
C LYS A 185 -16.08 -2.37 -23.31
N LEU A 186 -15.09 -3.11 -23.82
CA LEU A 186 -13.68 -2.76 -23.67
C LEU A 186 -13.26 -1.77 -24.73
N ALA A 187 -12.46 -0.78 -24.35
CA ALA A 187 -11.79 0.17 -25.24
C ALA A 187 -10.32 -0.23 -25.51
N GLY A 188 -9.69 -0.95 -24.61
CA GLY A 188 -8.31 -1.41 -24.67
C GLY A 188 -7.74 -1.63 -23.28
N GLY A 189 -6.42 -1.81 -23.20
CA GLY A 189 -5.73 -2.01 -21.91
C GLY A 189 -4.28 -1.53 -21.92
N THR A 190 -3.71 -1.44 -20.72
CA THR A 190 -2.26 -1.30 -20.54
C THR A 190 -1.76 -2.47 -19.71
N TYR A 191 -0.64 -3.06 -20.13
CA TYR A 191 -0.08 -4.25 -19.50
C TYR A 191 1.36 -4.05 -19.08
N THR A 192 1.68 -4.47 -17.88
CA THR A 192 3.03 -4.42 -17.33
C THR A 192 3.47 -5.82 -16.93
N ALA A 193 4.22 -6.45 -17.80
CA ALA A 193 4.68 -7.84 -17.62
C ALA A 193 5.57 -8.04 -16.39
N SER A 194 6.24 -6.98 -15.94
CA SER A 194 7.15 -7.03 -14.80
C SER A 194 6.45 -6.84 -13.44
N ASP A 195 5.16 -6.48 -13.43
CA ASP A 195 4.39 -6.39 -12.19
C ASP A 195 3.97 -7.77 -11.70
N GLU A 196 3.71 -7.88 -10.42
CA GLU A 196 3.42 -9.13 -9.74
C GLU A 196 2.17 -8.98 -8.87
N SER A 197 1.67 -10.09 -8.36
CA SER A 197 0.62 -10.11 -7.33
C SER A 197 0.94 -11.16 -6.26
N GLY A 198 0.30 -11.05 -5.09
CA GLY A 198 0.47 -12.01 -4.02
C GLY A 198 -0.37 -11.65 -2.80
N ASP A 199 -0.51 -12.58 -1.86
CA ASP A 199 -1.24 -12.36 -0.62
C ASP A 199 -0.37 -11.57 0.37
N ALA A 200 -0.70 -10.29 0.56
CA ALA A 200 0.05 -9.40 1.46
C ALA A 200 -0.09 -9.80 2.93
N LYS A 201 -1.23 -10.38 3.35
CA LYS A 201 -1.41 -10.90 4.71
C LYS A 201 -0.47 -12.08 4.94
N LEU A 202 -0.55 -13.08 4.06
CA LEU A 202 0.27 -14.28 4.15
C LEU A 202 1.77 -13.95 4.08
N PHE A 203 2.17 -13.01 3.22
CA PHE A 203 3.53 -12.48 3.20
C PHE A 203 3.93 -11.90 4.55
N THR A 204 3.09 -11.03 5.13
CA THR A 204 3.38 -10.36 6.40
C THR A 204 3.49 -11.34 7.56
N GLU A 205 2.56 -12.30 7.65
CA GLU A 205 2.58 -13.37 8.68
C GLU A 205 3.85 -14.22 8.59
N ARG A 206 4.19 -14.69 7.38
CA ARG A 206 5.37 -15.54 7.19
C ARG A 206 6.67 -14.78 7.40
N LEU A 207 6.74 -13.53 6.97
CA LEU A 207 7.91 -12.70 7.22
C LEU A 207 8.07 -12.39 8.71
N ALA A 208 6.98 -12.18 9.46
CA ALA A 208 7.02 -12.03 10.91
C ALA A 208 7.61 -13.29 11.59
N ALA A 209 7.16 -14.47 11.18
CA ALA A 209 7.70 -15.75 11.69
C ALA A 209 9.19 -15.89 11.39
N LEU A 210 9.63 -15.57 10.17
CA LEU A 210 11.05 -15.57 9.81
C LEU A 210 11.86 -14.56 10.63
N THR A 211 11.28 -13.40 10.90
CA THR A 211 11.91 -12.33 11.71
C THR A 211 12.04 -12.76 13.17
N GLN A 212 11.03 -13.45 13.71
CA GLN A 212 11.08 -14.04 15.06
C GLN A 212 12.15 -15.14 15.15
N ALA A 213 12.25 -16.01 14.15
CA ALA A 213 13.30 -17.04 14.09
C ALA A 213 14.73 -16.44 14.07
N ARG A 214 14.88 -15.17 13.67
CA ARG A 214 16.15 -14.41 13.77
C ARG A 214 16.36 -13.73 15.11
N GLY A 215 15.47 -13.92 16.09
CA GLY A 215 15.58 -13.37 17.44
C GLY A 215 14.82 -12.07 17.69
N ALA A 216 14.04 -11.55 16.73
CA ALA A 216 13.18 -10.42 17.01
C ALA A 216 11.97 -10.83 17.86
N THR A 217 11.52 -9.93 18.74
CA THR A 217 10.34 -10.13 19.60
C THR A 217 9.12 -9.46 19.00
N PHE A 218 7.99 -10.16 18.94
CA PHE A 218 6.69 -9.58 18.57
C PHE A 218 5.75 -9.57 19.77
N ARG A 219 5.32 -8.39 20.19
CA ARG A 219 4.36 -8.15 21.27
C ARG A 219 3.01 -7.82 20.66
N TYR A 220 2.22 -8.84 20.42
CA TYR A 220 0.84 -8.73 19.96
C TYR A 220 -0.10 -8.39 21.12
N ASN A 221 -1.36 -8.07 20.81
CA ASN A 221 -2.38 -7.63 21.78
C ASN A 221 -1.89 -6.47 22.67
N THR A 222 -1.03 -5.63 22.12
CA THR A 222 -0.36 -4.55 22.84
C THR A 222 -0.57 -3.24 22.07
N GLN A 223 -1.43 -2.39 22.60
CA GLN A 223 -1.77 -1.10 21.99
C GLN A 223 -0.72 -0.04 22.32
N VAL A 224 -0.21 0.63 21.31
CA VAL A 224 0.57 1.86 21.49
C VAL A 224 -0.38 2.99 21.89
N ILE A 225 -0.11 3.67 22.99
CA ILE A 225 -0.96 4.75 23.52
C ILE A 225 -0.33 6.10 23.23
N ASP A 226 0.97 6.26 23.56
CA ASP A 226 1.67 7.53 23.50
C ASP A 226 3.18 7.34 23.37
N LEU A 227 3.89 8.42 23.07
CA LEU A 227 5.36 8.48 23.08
C LEU A 227 5.83 9.35 24.26
N ALA A 228 6.52 8.70 25.19
CA ALA A 228 7.18 9.42 26.27
C ALA A 228 8.34 10.27 25.71
N ARG A 229 8.41 11.54 26.13
CA ARG A 229 9.48 12.45 25.71
C ARG A 229 10.06 13.22 26.86
N THR A 230 11.34 13.52 26.75
CA THR A 230 12.03 14.49 27.63
C THR A 230 12.71 15.48 26.71
N ASN A 231 12.33 16.75 26.83
CA ASN A 231 12.71 17.81 25.88
C ASN A 231 12.34 17.41 24.43
N ASP A 232 13.31 17.40 23.51
CA ASP A 232 13.13 17.07 22.10
C ASP A 232 13.47 15.59 21.75
N ARG A 233 13.61 14.72 22.77
CA ARG A 233 13.94 13.31 22.56
C ARG A 233 12.78 12.43 23.01
N ILE A 234 12.48 11.43 22.19
CA ILE A 234 11.60 10.32 22.58
C ILE A 234 12.42 9.39 23.49
N THR A 235 11.91 9.15 24.69
CA THR A 235 12.56 8.33 25.72
C THR A 235 11.91 6.97 25.92
N GLY A 236 10.68 6.81 25.43
CA GLY A 236 9.93 5.57 25.55
C GLY A 236 8.67 5.56 24.70
N VAL A 237 8.03 4.41 24.63
CA VAL A 237 6.69 4.25 24.11
C VAL A 237 5.78 3.69 25.20
N MET A 238 4.67 4.37 25.44
CA MET A 238 3.64 3.91 26.37
C MET A 238 2.75 2.91 25.67
N VAL A 239 2.59 1.74 26.25
CA VAL A 239 1.77 0.66 25.70
C VAL A 239 0.74 0.19 26.72
N ARG A 240 -0.35 -0.42 26.23
CA ARG A 240 -1.37 -1.08 27.05
C ARG A 240 -1.57 -2.50 26.52
N ASP A 241 -1.52 -3.47 27.40
CA ASP A 241 -1.80 -4.87 27.07
C ASP A 241 -3.33 -5.16 27.04
N SER A 242 -3.69 -6.39 26.70
CA SER A 242 -5.08 -6.87 26.66
C SER A 242 -5.78 -6.86 28.03
N ASN A 243 -5.04 -6.85 29.12
CA ASN A 243 -5.59 -6.80 30.49
C ASN A 243 -5.76 -5.34 30.98
N GLY A 244 -5.40 -4.37 30.16
CA GLY A 244 -5.45 -2.95 30.49
C GLY A 244 -4.23 -2.42 31.25
N ALA A 245 -3.24 -3.26 31.54
CA ALA A 245 -2.03 -2.84 32.22
C ALA A 245 -1.16 -1.98 31.27
N THR A 246 -0.65 -0.89 31.79
CA THR A 246 0.20 0.05 31.03
C THR A 246 1.66 -0.13 31.41
N ALA A 247 2.54 -0.02 30.42
CA ALA A 247 3.98 -0.09 30.61
C ALA A 247 4.70 0.88 29.67
N GLU A 248 5.85 1.37 30.08
CA GLU A 248 6.78 2.09 29.23
C GLU A 248 7.83 1.14 28.67
N LEU A 249 7.96 1.09 27.34
CA LEU A 249 9.00 0.34 26.65
C LEU A 249 10.09 1.32 26.19
N LYS A 250 11.35 1.03 26.53
CA LYS A 250 12.51 1.85 26.20
C LYS A 250 13.40 1.20 25.16
N ALA A 251 13.86 2.01 24.21
CA ALA A 251 14.78 1.64 23.16
C ALA A 251 15.68 2.82 22.75
N ASP A 252 16.68 2.54 21.93
CA ASP A 252 17.55 3.57 21.38
C ASP A 252 16.85 4.33 20.22
N THR A 253 15.95 3.63 19.51
CA THR A 253 15.23 4.18 18.33
C THR A 253 13.83 3.57 18.21
N TYR A 254 12.91 4.37 17.69
CA TYR A 254 11.52 3.98 17.47
C TYR A 254 11.14 4.17 16.01
N VAL A 255 10.54 3.15 15.39
CA VAL A 255 10.04 3.18 14.00
C VAL A 255 8.53 3.21 14.03
N VAL A 256 7.91 4.28 13.52
CA VAL A 256 6.45 4.41 13.47
C VAL A 256 5.94 3.87 12.13
N SER A 257 5.21 2.75 12.17
CA SER A 257 4.60 2.08 11.01
C SER A 257 3.14 1.71 11.24
N LEU A 258 2.39 2.61 11.91
CA LEU A 258 0.99 2.42 12.29
C LEU A 258 -0.02 2.75 11.18
N GLY A 259 0.43 2.86 9.91
CA GLY A 259 -0.44 3.18 8.79
C GLY A 259 -1.22 4.47 9.02
N SER A 260 -2.53 4.44 8.83
CA SER A 260 -3.42 5.59 9.02
C SER A 260 -3.53 6.10 10.47
N TYR A 261 -3.06 5.35 11.44
CA TYR A 261 -2.99 5.78 12.86
C TYR A 261 -1.72 6.56 13.20
N SER A 262 -0.70 6.55 12.34
CA SER A 262 0.55 7.28 12.56
C SER A 262 0.36 8.78 12.84
N PRO A 263 -0.54 9.51 12.14
CA PRO A 263 -0.79 10.91 12.45
C PRO A 263 -1.30 11.15 13.87
N LEU A 264 -2.09 10.23 14.43
CA LEU A 264 -2.64 10.37 15.77
C LEU A 264 -1.54 10.36 16.84
N LEU A 265 -0.50 9.55 16.61
CA LEU A 265 0.66 9.47 17.50
C LEU A 265 1.65 10.63 17.30
N LEU A 266 1.81 11.09 16.05
CA LEU A 266 2.86 12.06 15.69
C LEU A 266 2.42 13.54 15.80
N ASN A 267 1.13 13.83 15.56
CA ASN A 267 0.62 15.20 15.61
C ASN A 267 0.84 15.91 16.94
N PRO A 268 0.66 15.26 18.13
CA PRO A 268 0.95 15.89 19.42
C PRO A 268 2.42 16.29 19.59
N LEU A 269 3.32 15.65 18.84
CA LEU A 269 4.75 15.95 18.82
C LEU A 269 5.13 17.06 17.82
N GLY A 270 4.14 17.63 17.11
CA GLY A 270 4.38 18.63 16.06
C GLY A 270 4.82 18.02 14.72
N VAL A 271 4.98 16.69 14.62
CA VAL A 271 5.35 16.01 13.37
C VAL A 271 4.08 15.77 12.54
N LYS A 272 3.96 16.52 11.46
CA LYS A 272 2.77 16.50 10.59
C LYS A 272 3.03 15.67 9.34
N ILE A 273 2.36 14.53 9.23
CA ILE A 273 2.34 13.70 8.03
C ILE A 273 0.97 13.78 7.35
N LEU A 274 0.96 13.76 6.00
CA LEU A 274 -0.25 13.93 5.20
C LEU A 274 -0.89 12.57 4.87
N VAL A 275 -1.12 11.77 5.89
CA VAL A 275 -1.84 10.49 5.77
C VAL A 275 -3.27 10.72 6.25
N TYR A 276 -4.23 10.54 5.33
CA TYR A 276 -5.67 10.59 5.65
C TYR A 276 -6.28 9.22 5.38
N PRO A 277 -7.06 8.65 6.31
CA PRO A 277 -7.60 7.31 6.15
C PRO A 277 -8.63 7.25 5.03
N ALA A 278 -8.49 6.27 4.13
CA ALA A 278 -9.51 5.87 3.18
C ALA A 278 -10.04 4.49 3.54
N LYS A 279 -11.35 4.28 3.47
CA LYS A 279 -11.98 2.98 3.69
C LYS A 279 -12.24 2.30 2.36
N GLY A 280 -11.67 1.12 2.18
CA GLY A 280 -11.95 0.22 1.07
C GLY A 280 -12.67 -1.04 1.55
N TYR A 281 -13.27 -1.75 0.62
CA TYR A 281 -13.86 -3.06 0.85
C TYR A 281 -13.21 -4.06 -0.09
N SER A 282 -12.91 -5.25 0.42
CA SER A 282 -12.43 -6.38 -0.38
C SER A 282 -13.37 -7.58 -0.19
N VAL A 283 -13.51 -8.36 -1.24
CA VAL A 283 -14.29 -9.61 -1.21
C VAL A 283 -13.45 -10.71 -1.80
N THR A 284 -13.32 -11.82 -1.07
CA THR A 284 -12.60 -13.00 -1.52
C THR A 284 -13.59 -14.10 -1.89
N PHE A 285 -13.46 -14.64 -3.10
CA PHE A 285 -14.28 -15.74 -3.57
C PHE A 285 -13.42 -16.99 -3.80
N PRO A 286 -13.87 -18.18 -3.37
CA PRO A 286 -13.19 -19.42 -3.72
C PRO A 286 -13.34 -19.70 -5.23
N ILE A 287 -12.22 -20.02 -5.88
CA ILE A 287 -12.23 -20.46 -7.27
C ILE A 287 -12.78 -21.89 -7.32
N ARG A 288 -13.90 -22.07 -8.03
CA ARG A 288 -14.51 -23.40 -8.22
C ARG A 288 -14.05 -24.02 -9.53
N PRO A 289 -13.84 -25.35 -9.60
CA PRO A 289 -13.52 -26.03 -10.85
C PRO A 289 -14.54 -25.70 -11.96
N GLY A 290 -14.06 -25.45 -13.18
CA GLY A 290 -14.91 -25.10 -14.33
C GLY A 290 -15.41 -23.64 -14.37
N ARG A 291 -15.01 -22.77 -13.42
CA ARG A 291 -15.24 -21.32 -13.50
C ARG A 291 -13.99 -20.61 -14.01
N LEU A 292 -14.20 -19.67 -14.92
CA LEU A 292 -13.14 -18.76 -15.37
C LEU A 292 -12.78 -17.81 -14.21
N ALA A 293 -11.56 -17.95 -13.71
CA ALA A 293 -10.95 -16.95 -12.84
C ALA A 293 -9.88 -16.20 -13.65
N PRO A 294 -9.62 -14.93 -13.38
CA PRO A 294 -8.56 -14.21 -14.05
C PRO A 294 -7.20 -14.91 -13.92
N ASN A 295 -6.46 -14.98 -15.04
CA ASN A 295 -5.11 -15.54 -15.09
C ASN A 295 -4.06 -14.51 -14.67
N VAL A 296 -4.34 -13.25 -14.93
CA VAL A 296 -3.52 -12.10 -14.55
C VAL A 296 -4.28 -11.22 -13.57
N SER A 297 -3.57 -10.41 -12.80
CA SER A 297 -4.24 -9.39 -11.97
C SER A 297 -4.83 -8.29 -12.87
N LEU A 298 -6.06 -7.88 -12.55
CA LEU A 298 -6.82 -6.89 -13.30
C LEU A 298 -6.98 -5.60 -12.51
#